data_b62fea3d6761a1f7fcf4a6c675250e16
#
_entry.id   b62fea3d6761a1f7fcf4a6c675250e16
#
_cell.length_a   1.000
_cell.length_b   1.000
_cell.length_c   1.000
_cell.angle_alpha   90.00
_cell.angle_beta   90.00
_cell.angle_gamma   90.00
#
_symmetry.space_group_name_H-M   'P 1'
#
loop_
_entity.id
_entity.type
_entity.pdbx_description
1 polymer ?
#
loop_
_entity_poly.entity_id
_entity_poly.type
_entity_poly.pdbx_seq_one_letter_code
_entity_poly.pdbx_strand_id
1 'polypeptide(L)'
;MPEPSVPQSHRDLLDTLVAVLATNRADGRPQVTAVGFYHDPDDDRVKISLNDTRQKTKNLRRDPNTTLFVLDPDNPRRTLEIRARAELTPDSDFAFAAKAGAKSGTDFRTQDQPGETRSILTLHPIRIVATRVG
;
A
#
# COMPACT_ATOMS: atom_id res chain seq x y z
N MET A 1 -22.46 5.61 4.52
CA MET A 1 -21.45 6.68 4.68
C MET A 1 -20.43 6.56 3.58
N PRO A 2 -20.08 7.63 2.90
CA PRO A 2 -19.01 7.58 1.93
C PRO A 2 -17.68 7.26 2.62
N GLU A 3 -16.81 6.59 1.89
CA GLU A 3 -15.44 6.35 2.36
C GLU A 3 -14.71 7.67 2.54
N PRO A 4 -13.81 7.78 3.52
CA PRO A 4 -12.94 8.95 3.63
C PRO A 4 -12.02 9.04 2.40
N SER A 5 -11.69 10.23 2.00
CA SER A 5 -10.78 10.49 0.90
C SER A 5 -9.61 11.34 1.36
N VAL A 6 -8.50 11.25 0.65
CA VAL A 6 -7.31 12.05 0.95
C VAL A 6 -7.61 13.51 0.67
N PRO A 7 -7.42 14.41 1.64
CA PRO A 7 -7.70 15.83 1.43
C PRO A 7 -6.76 16.42 0.37
N GLN A 8 -7.24 17.45 -0.30
CA GLN A 8 -6.50 18.09 -1.39
C GLN A 8 -5.09 18.53 -0.96
N SER A 9 -4.94 18.97 0.28
CA SER A 9 -3.66 19.40 0.84
C SER A 9 -2.58 18.33 0.86
N HIS A 10 -2.95 17.04 0.75
CA HIS A 10 -2.04 15.89 0.85
C HIS A 10 -2.09 14.96 -0.35
N ARG A 11 -2.83 15.30 -1.39
CA ARG A 11 -2.98 14.40 -2.54
C ARG A 11 -1.67 14.21 -3.32
N ASP A 12 -0.77 15.17 -3.29
CA ASP A 12 0.55 15.04 -3.90
C ASP A 12 1.38 13.91 -3.27
N LEU A 13 1.11 13.55 -2.01
CA LEU A 13 1.80 12.43 -1.36
C LEU A 13 1.46 11.08 -1.99
N LEU A 14 0.34 10.98 -2.71
CA LEU A 14 -0.03 9.77 -3.44
C LEU A 14 0.88 9.49 -4.64
N ASP A 15 1.68 10.48 -5.06
CA ASP A 15 2.64 10.34 -6.16
C ASP A 15 4.06 10.09 -5.69
N THR A 16 4.30 10.00 -4.38
CA THR A 16 5.62 9.66 -3.85
C THR A 16 5.95 8.19 -4.10
N LEU A 17 7.23 7.81 -3.98
CA LEU A 17 7.68 6.50 -4.41
C LEU A 17 7.52 5.41 -3.36
N VAL A 18 7.67 5.76 -2.09
CA VAL A 18 7.76 4.79 -1.00
C VAL A 18 6.82 5.19 0.13
N ALA A 19 6.12 4.19 0.66
CA ALA A 19 5.32 4.32 1.86
C ALA A 19 5.68 3.19 2.83
N VAL A 20 5.13 3.26 4.03
CA VAL A 20 5.29 2.22 5.04
C VAL A 20 3.95 1.53 5.24
N LEU A 21 3.95 0.20 5.09
CA LEU A 21 2.77 -0.62 5.30
C LEU A 21 2.90 -1.37 6.63
N ALA A 22 1.89 -1.23 7.49
CA ALA A 22 1.78 -1.96 8.74
C ALA A 22 0.71 -3.04 8.60
N THR A 23 1.07 -4.28 8.93
CA THR A 23 0.16 -5.43 8.98
C THR A 23 0.26 -6.09 10.34
N ASN A 24 -0.75 -6.85 10.73
CA ASN A 24 -0.79 -7.46 12.05
C ASN A 24 -0.34 -8.91 12.00
N ARG A 25 0.65 -9.26 12.82
CA ARG A 25 1.10 -10.64 13.00
C ARG A 25 0.10 -11.44 13.83
N ALA A 26 0.21 -12.77 13.78
CA ALA A 26 -0.62 -13.66 14.57
C ALA A 26 -0.54 -13.41 16.08
N ASP A 27 0.60 -12.92 16.55
CA ASP A 27 0.80 -12.59 17.98
C ASP A 27 0.29 -11.20 18.36
N GLY A 28 -0.36 -10.49 17.42
CA GLY A 28 -0.89 -9.16 17.65
C GLY A 28 0.10 -8.02 17.46
N ARG A 29 1.37 -8.32 17.21
CA ARG A 29 2.39 -7.28 16.99
C ARG A 29 2.36 -6.83 15.53
N PRO A 30 2.60 -5.54 15.25
CA PRO A 30 2.67 -5.07 13.89
C PRO A 30 3.96 -5.50 13.20
N GLN A 31 3.85 -5.80 11.91
CA GLN A 31 4.98 -5.87 11.00
C GLN A 31 4.97 -4.63 10.13
N VAL A 32 6.08 -3.94 10.03
CA VAL A 32 6.20 -2.66 9.34
C VAL A 32 7.24 -2.81 8.23
N THR A 33 6.85 -2.52 6.99
CA THR A 33 7.75 -2.64 5.83
C THR A 33 7.61 -1.45 4.90
N ALA A 34 8.71 -1.08 4.24
CA ALA A 34 8.67 -0.11 3.16
C ALA A 34 8.11 -0.77 1.91
N VAL A 35 7.21 -0.09 1.21
CA VAL A 35 6.58 -0.59 -0.01
C VAL A 35 6.52 0.51 -1.07
N GLY A 36 6.65 0.10 -2.34
CA GLY A 36 6.18 0.93 -3.44
C GLY A 36 4.66 0.81 -3.51
N PHE A 37 3.99 1.84 -3.97
CA PHE A 37 2.54 1.84 -4.06
C PHE A 37 2.07 2.58 -5.31
N TYR A 38 0.82 2.35 -5.66
CA TYR A 38 0.20 2.92 -6.85
C TYR A 38 -1.17 3.48 -6.48
N HIS A 39 -1.40 4.75 -6.81
CA HIS A 39 -2.72 5.36 -6.67
C HIS A 39 -3.45 5.18 -8.00
N ASP A 40 -4.56 4.43 -7.97
CA ASP A 40 -5.37 4.18 -9.15
C ASP A 40 -6.39 5.32 -9.31
N PRO A 41 -6.30 6.12 -10.38
CA PRO A 41 -7.21 7.23 -10.57
C PRO A 41 -8.65 6.79 -10.91
N ASP A 42 -8.83 5.55 -11.38
CA ASP A 42 -10.15 5.08 -11.78
C ASP A 42 -11.09 4.88 -10.59
N ASP A 43 -10.56 4.40 -9.46
CA ASP A 43 -11.35 4.20 -8.24
C ASP A 43 -10.87 5.02 -7.04
N ASP A 44 -9.86 5.86 -7.24
CA ASP A 44 -9.25 6.69 -6.19
C ASP A 44 -8.73 5.87 -5.00
N ARG A 45 -8.19 4.69 -5.27
CA ARG A 45 -7.66 3.81 -4.22
C ARG A 45 -6.18 3.57 -4.39
N VAL A 46 -5.51 3.39 -3.24
CA VAL A 46 -4.11 2.98 -3.22
C VAL A 46 -4.04 1.47 -3.34
N LYS A 47 -3.16 1.00 -4.22
CA LYS A 47 -2.93 -0.42 -4.49
C LYS A 47 -1.45 -0.74 -4.39
N ILE A 48 -1.15 -1.96 -3.97
CA ILE A 48 0.23 -2.42 -3.76
C ILE A 48 0.36 -3.83 -4.35
N SER A 49 1.46 -4.06 -5.07
CA SER A 49 1.81 -5.40 -5.56
C SER A 49 2.52 -6.18 -4.46
N LEU A 50 1.97 -7.34 -4.09
CA LEU A 50 2.53 -8.19 -3.05
C LEU A 50 2.84 -9.58 -3.61
N ASN A 51 4.00 -10.11 -3.24
CA ASN A 51 4.32 -11.52 -3.48
C ASN A 51 3.58 -12.38 -2.43
N ASP A 52 2.88 -13.42 -2.89
CA ASP A 52 2.00 -14.23 -2.04
C ASP A 52 2.76 -15.02 -0.98
N THR A 53 4.07 -15.22 -1.13
CA THR A 53 4.89 -15.94 -0.14
C THR A 53 5.37 -15.08 1.01
N ARG A 54 5.22 -13.76 0.91
CA ARG A 54 5.76 -12.85 1.93
C ARG A 54 4.88 -12.81 3.18
N GLN A 55 5.52 -12.54 4.32
CA GLN A 55 4.83 -12.53 5.62
C GLN A 55 3.69 -11.50 5.65
N LYS A 56 3.90 -10.31 5.09
CA LYS A 56 2.86 -9.28 5.07
C LYS A 56 1.60 -9.73 4.32
N THR A 57 1.76 -10.49 3.25
CA THR A 57 0.61 -11.04 2.51
C THR A 57 -0.15 -12.05 3.35
N LYS A 58 0.58 -12.94 4.03
CA LYS A 58 -0.02 -13.92 4.95
C LYS A 58 -0.74 -13.24 6.11
N ASN A 59 -0.15 -12.19 6.66
CA ASN A 59 -0.77 -11.40 7.71
C ASN A 59 -2.11 -10.81 7.25
N LEU A 60 -2.15 -10.24 6.04
CA LEU A 60 -3.36 -9.61 5.50
C LEU A 60 -4.47 -10.62 5.19
N ARG A 61 -4.12 -11.85 4.80
CA ARG A 61 -5.11 -12.91 4.60
C ARG A 61 -5.80 -13.30 5.90
N ARG A 62 -5.06 -13.28 6.99
CA ARG A 62 -5.60 -13.61 8.32
C ARG A 62 -6.32 -12.42 8.95
N ASP A 63 -5.74 -11.21 8.82
CA ASP A 63 -6.27 -9.99 9.41
C ASP A 63 -6.19 -8.88 8.37
N PRO A 64 -7.33 -8.47 7.79
CA PRO A 64 -7.33 -7.45 6.73
C PRO A 64 -7.16 -6.02 7.23
N ASN A 65 -7.06 -5.79 8.53
CA ASN A 65 -6.80 -4.45 9.05
C ASN A 65 -5.36 -4.07 8.79
N THR A 66 -5.16 -2.90 8.19
CA THR A 66 -3.83 -2.44 7.77
C THR A 66 -3.78 -0.92 7.78
N THR A 67 -2.57 -0.40 7.81
CA THR A 67 -2.34 1.05 7.76
C THR A 67 -1.20 1.33 6.81
N LEU A 68 -1.41 2.30 5.93
CA LEU A 68 -0.36 2.85 5.08
C LEU A 68 0.03 4.22 5.59
N PHE A 69 1.33 4.44 5.75
CA PHE A 69 1.88 5.71 6.21
C PHE A 69 2.78 6.30 5.15
N VAL A 70 2.46 7.52 4.70
CA VAL A 70 3.22 8.23 3.68
C VAL A 70 3.84 9.46 4.29
N LEU A 71 5.13 9.59 4.12
CA LEU A 71 5.93 10.70 4.61
C LEU A 71 6.31 11.59 3.43
N ASP A 72 6.10 12.89 3.55
CA ASP A 72 6.60 13.82 2.56
C ASP A 72 8.14 13.80 2.57
N PRO A 73 8.79 13.44 1.46
CA PRO A 73 10.24 13.35 1.44
C PRO A 73 10.94 14.70 1.62
N ASP A 74 10.24 15.80 1.34
CA ASP A 74 10.80 17.16 1.48
C ASP A 74 10.45 17.79 2.82
N ASN A 75 9.44 17.28 3.51
CA ASN A 75 9.01 17.80 4.81
C ASN A 75 8.48 16.67 5.68
N PRO A 76 9.31 16.06 6.54
CA PRO A 76 8.90 14.90 7.34
C PRO A 76 7.81 15.19 8.38
N ARG A 77 7.43 16.43 8.56
CA ARG A 77 6.33 16.82 9.44
C ARG A 77 4.97 16.79 8.74
N ARG A 78 4.99 16.62 7.41
CA ARG A 78 3.76 16.46 6.62
C ARG A 78 3.59 15.00 6.28
N THR A 79 2.57 14.37 6.85
CA THR A 79 2.36 12.92 6.73
C THR A 79 0.91 12.61 6.40
N LEU A 80 0.72 11.42 5.84
CA LEU A 80 -0.58 10.88 5.50
C LEU A 80 -0.68 9.46 6.04
N GLU A 81 -1.67 9.21 6.89
CA GLU A 81 -1.96 7.89 7.42
C GLU A 81 -3.30 7.42 6.85
N ILE A 82 -3.30 6.28 6.19
CA ILE A 82 -4.52 5.67 5.66
C ILE A 82 -4.76 4.37 6.43
N ARG A 83 -5.71 4.38 7.34
CA ARG A 83 -6.19 3.18 8.01
C ARG A 83 -7.22 2.54 7.12
N ALA A 84 -7.05 1.27 6.81
CA ALA A 84 -7.79 0.64 5.75
C ALA A 84 -8.12 -0.82 6.05
N ARG A 85 -9.08 -1.32 5.31
CA ARG A 85 -9.34 -2.75 5.17
C ARG A 85 -8.74 -3.22 3.86
N ALA A 86 -7.95 -4.28 3.93
CA ALA A 86 -7.29 -4.86 2.77
C ALA A 86 -8.23 -5.74 1.98
N GLU A 87 -8.14 -5.63 0.66
CA GLU A 87 -8.71 -6.59 -0.28
C GLU A 87 -7.56 -7.15 -1.12
N LEU A 88 -7.45 -8.47 -1.19
CA LEU A 88 -6.42 -9.14 -1.99
C LEU A 88 -7.07 -9.82 -3.19
N THR A 89 -6.61 -9.47 -4.38
CA THR A 89 -7.06 -10.08 -5.63
C THR A 89 -5.86 -10.64 -6.39
N PRO A 90 -6.00 -11.79 -7.08
CA PRO A 90 -4.87 -12.34 -7.85
C PRO A 90 -4.44 -11.41 -8.97
N ASP A 91 -3.11 -11.30 -9.18
CA ASP A 91 -2.50 -10.63 -10.32
C ASP A 91 -1.92 -11.69 -11.25
N SER A 92 -2.81 -12.45 -11.90
CA SER A 92 -2.46 -13.71 -12.56
C SER A 92 -1.51 -13.55 -13.74
N ASP A 93 -1.58 -12.43 -14.45
CA ASP A 93 -0.72 -12.11 -15.59
C ASP A 93 0.38 -11.11 -15.23
N PHE A 94 0.48 -10.73 -13.95
CA PHE A 94 1.45 -9.75 -13.46
C PHE A 94 1.32 -8.35 -14.09
N ALA A 95 0.19 -8.04 -14.69
CA ALA A 95 -0.03 -6.75 -15.34
C ALA A 95 0.01 -5.61 -14.32
N PHE A 96 -0.57 -5.81 -13.14
CA PHE A 96 -0.52 -4.79 -12.10
C PHE A 96 0.89 -4.62 -11.54
N ALA A 97 1.63 -5.72 -11.33
CA ALA A 97 3.01 -5.64 -10.86
C ALA A 97 3.86 -4.82 -11.82
N ALA A 98 3.68 -4.99 -13.14
CA ALA A 98 4.38 -4.20 -14.15
C ALA A 98 3.99 -2.71 -14.08
N LYS A 99 2.71 -2.41 -13.92
CA LYS A 99 2.19 -1.04 -13.86
C LYS A 99 2.71 -0.31 -12.61
N ALA A 100 2.62 -0.95 -11.45
CA ALA A 100 3.11 -0.39 -10.19
C ALA A 100 4.62 -0.26 -10.20
N GLY A 101 5.32 -1.24 -10.78
CA GLY A 101 6.77 -1.21 -10.93
C GLY A 101 7.24 -0.06 -11.80
N ALA A 102 6.52 0.23 -12.89
CA ALA A 102 6.85 1.36 -13.78
C ALA A 102 6.79 2.70 -13.03
N LYS A 103 5.78 2.88 -12.19
CA LYS A 103 5.67 4.09 -11.34
C LYS A 103 6.84 4.19 -10.37
N SER A 104 7.23 3.07 -9.75
CA SER A 104 8.30 3.02 -8.74
C SER A 104 9.71 2.96 -9.35
N GLY A 105 9.83 2.81 -10.66
CA GLY A 105 11.13 2.69 -11.33
C GLY A 105 11.84 1.36 -11.08
N THR A 106 11.10 0.30 -10.79
CA THR A 106 11.65 -1.01 -10.50
C THR A 106 10.77 -2.13 -11.11
N ASP A 107 11.38 -3.27 -11.32
CA ASP A 107 10.66 -4.48 -11.70
C ASP A 107 10.52 -5.34 -10.43
N PHE A 108 9.32 -5.37 -9.86
CA PHE A 108 9.06 -6.11 -8.63
C PHE A 108 9.30 -7.62 -8.79
N ARG A 109 9.17 -8.14 -10.00
CA ARG A 109 9.30 -9.57 -10.26
C ARG A 109 10.74 -10.08 -10.26
N THR A 110 11.73 -9.18 -10.27
CA THR A 110 13.14 -9.60 -10.20
C THR A 110 13.48 -10.32 -8.91
N GLN A 111 12.69 -10.12 -7.86
CA GLN A 111 12.88 -10.76 -6.55
C GLN A 111 12.05 -12.03 -6.37
N ASP A 112 11.22 -12.37 -7.36
CA ASP A 112 10.36 -13.54 -7.27
C ASP A 112 11.12 -14.80 -7.69
N GLN A 113 10.87 -15.90 -6.98
CA GLN A 113 11.34 -17.22 -7.38
C GLN A 113 10.41 -17.81 -8.46
N PRO A 114 10.89 -18.75 -9.28
CA PRO A 114 10.04 -19.41 -10.26
C PRO A 114 8.80 -20.03 -9.60
N GLY A 115 7.63 -19.81 -10.21
CA GLY A 115 6.35 -20.34 -9.72
C GLY A 115 5.67 -19.52 -8.64
N GLU A 116 6.32 -18.50 -8.11
CA GLU A 116 5.69 -17.62 -7.13
C GLU A 116 4.63 -16.72 -7.79
N THR A 117 3.54 -16.48 -7.09
CA THR A 117 2.43 -15.67 -7.56
C THR A 117 2.37 -14.33 -6.83
N ARG A 118 1.59 -13.41 -7.39
CA ARG A 118 1.39 -12.10 -6.81
C ARG A 118 -0.08 -11.76 -6.66
N SER A 119 -0.38 -10.92 -5.68
CA SER A 119 -1.70 -10.36 -5.47
C SER A 119 -1.67 -8.85 -5.53
N ILE A 120 -2.82 -8.28 -5.87
CA ILE A 120 -3.07 -6.85 -5.77
C ILE A 120 -3.70 -6.60 -4.41
N LEU A 121 -3.02 -5.80 -3.59
CA LEU A 121 -3.61 -5.28 -2.37
C LEU A 121 -4.33 -3.98 -2.72
N THR A 122 -5.64 -3.94 -2.50
CA THR A 122 -6.44 -2.73 -2.61
C THR A 122 -6.80 -2.26 -1.21
N LEU A 123 -6.53 -1.00 -0.90
CA LEU A 123 -6.84 -0.40 0.39
C LEU A 123 -8.21 0.27 0.33
N HIS A 124 -9.15 -0.22 1.15
CA HIS A 124 -10.46 0.40 1.36
C HIS A 124 -10.36 1.28 2.60
N PRO A 125 -10.26 2.62 2.44
CA PRO A 125 -9.97 3.48 3.59
C PRO A 125 -11.11 3.50 4.59
N ILE A 126 -10.76 3.41 5.87
CA ILE A 126 -11.67 3.52 7.00
C ILE A 126 -11.51 4.87 7.66
N ARG A 127 -10.26 5.33 7.79
CA ARG A 127 -9.94 6.63 8.37
C ARG A 127 -8.66 7.17 7.75
N ILE A 128 -8.66 8.46 7.46
CA ILE A 128 -7.49 9.15 6.92
C ILE A 128 -7.10 10.25 7.90
N VAL A 129 -5.81 10.28 8.26
CA VAL A 129 -5.23 11.31 9.12
C VAL A 129 -4.14 12.02 8.32
N ALA A 130 -4.40 13.28 7.99
CA ALA A 130 -3.46 14.12 7.26
C ALA A 130 -2.88 15.14 8.25
N THR A 131 -1.58 15.08 8.44
CA THR A 131 -0.90 15.91 9.45
C THR A 131 0.10 16.84 8.79
N ARG A 132 0.11 18.06 9.26
CA ARG A 132 1.12 19.04 8.94
C ARG A 132 1.49 19.78 10.21
N VAL A 133 2.67 19.49 10.72
CA VAL A 133 3.22 20.16 11.90
C VAL A 133 4.24 21.18 11.38
N GLY A 134 3.91 22.41 11.60
CA GLY A 134 4.66 23.48 11.04
C GLY A 134 5.63 24.17 11.86
#